data_9650869882ce6ba072093296aa1a0c8c
#
_entry.id   9650869882ce6ba072093296aa1a0c8c
#
_cell.length_a   1.000
_cell.length_b   1.000
_cell.length_c   1.000
_cell.angle_alpha   90.00
_cell.angle_beta   90.00
_cell.angle_gamma   90.00
#
_symmetry.space_group_name_H-M   'P 1'
#
loop_
_entity.id
_entity.type
_entity.pdbx_description
1 polymer ?
#
loop_
_entity_poly.entity_id
_entity_poly.type
_entity_poly.pdbx_seq_one_letter_code
_entity_poly.pdbx_strand_id
1 'polypeptide(L)'
;ATLRIYPTVVLKGTMLAKLYEDEVFKPQTVDDAANLCTKLVPMFEEAGIKIIRLGLHASNDIKKNAVAGAYHESFGEIVKSRFMLNKILKLRPGDYEIMVNPRSVSQLKGQQKRNIYFLMEEGYNIKVTVTDKVAKDDLKIIRR
;
A
#
# COMPACT_ATOMS: atom_id res chain seq x y z
N ALA A 1 -19.04 -11.82 6.99
CA ALA A 1 -18.77 -11.63 5.56
C ALA A 1 -17.29 -11.39 5.31
N THR A 2 -16.81 -11.80 4.16
CA THR A 2 -15.43 -11.58 3.73
C THR A 2 -15.40 -10.92 2.36
N LEU A 3 -14.30 -10.24 2.06
CA LEU A 3 -14.14 -9.47 0.83
C LEU A 3 -12.70 -9.59 0.33
N ARG A 4 -12.56 -9.55 -0.99
CA ARG A 4 -11.27 -9.39 -1.67
C ARG A 4 -11.33 -8.12 -2.51
N ILE A 5 -10.24 -7.38 -2.57
CA ILE A 5 -10.13 -6.19 -3.41
C ILE A 5 -9.06 -6.46 -4.47
N TYR A 6 -9.47 -6.44 -5.73
CA TYR A 6 -8.58 -6.65 -6.86
C TYR A 6 -8.54 -5.38 -7.73
N PRO A 7 -7.41 -4.67 -7.77
CA PRO A 7 -7.24 -3.60 -8.73
C PRO A 7 -7.35 -4.13 -10.17
N THR A 8 -7.92 -3.34 -11.04
CA THR A 8 -8.08 -3.72 -12.44
C THR A 8 -6.73 -3.75 -13.16
N VAL A 9 -6.46 -4.85 -13.83
CA VAL A 9 -5.27 -5.03 -14.67
C VAL A 9 -5.72 -5.24 -16.11
N VAL A 10 -5.08 -4.52 -17.03
CA VAL A 10 -5.37 -4.65 -18.47
C VAL A 10 -4.51 -5.76 -19.05
N LEU A 11 -5.15 -6.80 -19.54
CA LEU A 11 -4.45 -7.96 -20.11
C LEU A 11 -4.51 -7.94 -21.63
N LYS A 12 -3.41 -8.33 -22.27
CA LYS A 12 -3.27 -8.45 -23.71
C LYS A 12 -4.39 -9.32 -24.30
N GLY A 13 -4.93 -8.90 -25.44
CA GLY A 13 -5.94 -9.65 -26.18
C GLY A 13 -7.37 -9.54 -25.65
N THR A 14 -7.62 -8.65 -24.70
CA THR A 14 -8.96 -8.42 -24.14
C THR A 14 -9.61 -7.18 -24.74
N MET A 15 -10.94 -7.08 -24.60
CA MET A 15 -11.66 -5.87 -24.97
C MET A 15 -11.17 -4.65 -24.20
N LEU A 16 -10.83 -4.83 -22.92
CA LEU A 16 -10.31 -3.74 -22.09
C LEU A 16 -8.96 -3.24 -22.63
N ALA A 17 -8.10 -4.13 -23.14
CA ALA A 17 -6.85 -3.75 -23.77
C ALA A 17 -7.10 -2.89 -25.02
N LYS A 18 -8.12 -3.22 -25.80
CA LYS A 18 -8.51 -2.42 -26.96
C LYS A 18 -8.99 -1.02 -26.55
N LEU A 19 -9.83 -0.93 -25.52
CA LEU A 19 -10.29 0.35 -25.00
C LEU A 19 -9.12 1.19 -24.44
N TYR A 20 -8.14 0.55 -23.86
CA TYR A 20 -6.92 1.21 -23.40
C TYR A 20 -6.10 1.74 -24.60
N GLU A 21 -5.90 0.93 -25.61
CA GLU A 21 -5.18 1.34 -26.84
C GLU A 21 -5.88 2.49 -27.56
N ASP A 22 -7.22 2.48 -27.58
CA ASP A 22 -8.05 3.52 -28.19
C ASP A 22 -8.21 4.76 -27.29
N GLU A 23 -7.52 4.81 -26.16
CA GLU A 23 -7.56 5.90 -25.19
C GLU A 23 -8.95 6.17 -24.58
N VAL A 24 -9.86 5.18 -24.64
CA VAL A 24 -11.20 5.26 -24.04
C VAL A 24 -11.16 4.88 -22.55
N PHE A 25 -10.27 3.96 -22.16
CA PHE A 25 -10.09 3.53 -20.79
C PHE A 25 -8.72 3.94 -20.28
N LYS A 26 -8.72 4.66 -19.15
CA LYS A 26 -7.49 5.07 -18.45
C LYS A 26 -7.33 4.23 -17.18
N PRO A 27 -6.35 3.31 -17.14
CA PRO A 27 -6.16 2.48 -15.95
C PRO A 27 -5.55 3.27 -14.78
N GLN A 28 -5.83 2.83 -13.56
CA GLN A 28 -5.16 3.34 -12.37
C GLN A 28 -3.72 2.87 -12.32
N THR A 29 -2.85 3.68 -11.72
CA THR A 29 -1.51 3.25 -11.34
C THR A 29 -1.57 2.41 -10.05
N VAL A 30 -0.47 1.73 -9.73
CA VAL A 30 -0.35 1.03 -8.44
C VAL A 30 -0.54 2.00 -7.27
N ASP A 31 0.04 3.19 -7.35
CA ASP A 31 -0.09 4.21 -6.31
C ASP A 31 -1.54 4.69 -6.15
N ASP A 32 -2.25 4.93 -7.25
CA ASP A 32 -3.66 5.33 -7.22
C ASP A 32 -4.51 4.26 -6.53
N ALA A 33 -4.32 3.00 -6.91
CA ALA A 33 -5.05 1.88 -6.33
C ALA A 33 -4.73 1.71 -4.85
N ALA A 34 -3.47 1.84 -4.45
CA ALA A 34 -3.06 1.76 -3.05
C ALA A 34 -3.68 2.89 -2.22
N ASN A 35 -3.68 4.11 -2.73
CA ASN A 35 -4.32 5.24 -2.07
C ASN A 35 -5.82 5.02 -1.88
N LEU A 36 -6.49 4.50 -2.90
CA LEU A 36 -7.92 4.17 -2.81
C LEU A 36 -8.16 3.10 -1.75
N CYS A 37 -7.34 2.06 -1.68
CA CYS A 37 -7.45 1.00 -0.69
C CYS A 37 -7.29 1.51 0.75
N THR A 38 -6.46 2.53 0.99
CA THR A 38 -6.34 3.12 2.33
C THR A 38 -7.64 3.76 2.81
N LYS A 39 -8.54 4.10 1.90
CA LYS A 39 -9.88 4.63 2.22
C LYS A 39 -10.91 3.51 2.30
N LEU A 40 -10.84 2.53 1.40
CA LEU A 40 -11.82 1.45 1.33
C LEU A 40 -11.69 0.44 2.47
N VAL A 41 -10.47 0.07 2.85
CA VAL A 41 -10.23 -0.96 3.88
C VAL A 41 -10.88 -0.57 5.20
N PRO A 42 -10.66 0.63 5.77
CA PRO A 42 -11.33 1.02 7.01
C PRO A 42 -12.86 1.03 6.91
N MET A 43 -13.41 1.43 5.76
CA MET A 43 -14.86 1.45 5.56
C MET A 43 -15.47 0.05 5.68
N PHE A 44 -14.84 -0.95 5.07
CA PHE A 44 -15.31 -2.32 5.15
C PHE A 44 -15.12 -2.91 6.54
N GLU A 45 -13.99 -2.63 7.19
CA GLU A 45 -13.72 -3.11 8.54
C GLU A 45 -14.72 -2.54 9.55
N GLU A 46 -15.06 -1.26 9.45
CA GLU A 46 -16.09 -0.62 10.29
C GLU A 46 -17.46 -1.27 10.09
N ALA A 47 -17.75 -1.74 8.88
CA ALA A 47 -18.99 -2.45 8.56
C ALA A 47 -18.96 -3.92 9.00
N GLY A 48 -17.89 -4.37 9.66
CA GLY A 48 -17.76 -5.75 10.11
C GLY A 48 -17.37 -6.73 9.01
N ILE A 49 -16.89 -6.24 7.88
CA ILE A 49 -16.47 -7.07 6.74
C ILE A 49 -14.96 -7.27 6.79
N LYS A 50 -14.56 -8.54 6.84
CA LYS A 50 -13.12 -8.88 6.86
C LYS A 50 -12.55 -8.90 5.45
N ILE A 51 -11.47 -8.17 5.24
CA ILE A 51 -10.73 -8.19 3.99
C ILE A 51 -9.68 -9.29 4.06
N ILE A 52 -9.84 -10.31 3.24
CA ILE A 52 -8.98 -11.50 3.26
C ILE A 52 -7.90 -11.46 2.19
N ARG A 53 -8.00 -10.56 1.22
CA ARG A 53 -7.00 -10.40 0.17
C ARG A 53 -7.02 -9.01 -0.43
N LEU A 54 -5.82 -8.45 -0.62
CA LEU A 54 -5.58 -7.24 -1.39
C LEU A 54 -4.67 -7.58 -2.56
N GLY A 55 -5.13 -7.30 -3.78
CA GLY A 55 -4.37 -7.53 -5.00
C GLY A 55 -4.51 -8.95 -5.56
N LEU A 56 -4.28 -9.07 -6.85
CA LEU A 56 -4.32 -10.36 -7.55
C LEU A 56 -3.12 -11.22 -7.13
N HIS A 57 -3.34 -12.54 -7.14
CA HIS A 57 -2.23 -13.47 -6.96
C HIS A 57 -1.23 -13.33 -8.10
N ALA A 58 0.05 -13.44 -7.78
CA ALA A 58 1.07 -13.51 -8.80
C ALA A 58 0.85 -14.77 -9.65
N SER A 59 0.81 -14.60 -10.95
CA SER A 59 0.77 -15.70 -11.89
C SER A 59 1.61 -15.36 -13.12
N ASN A 60 2.13 -16.40 -13.78
CA ASN A 60 2.91 -16.22 -14.99
C ASN A 60 2.06 -15.58 -16.11
N ASP A 61 0.78 -15.93 -16.18
CA ASP A 61 -0.12 -15.38 -17.17
C ASP A 61 -0.31 -13.88 -16.99
N ILE A 62 -0.52 -13.42 -15.77
CA ILE A 62 -0.66 -11.98 -15.49
C ILE A 62 0.64 -11.26 -15.79
N LYS A 63 1.78 -11.76 -15.30
CA LYS A 63 3.09 -11.15 -15.55
C LYS A 63 3.40 -11.03 -17.03
N LYS A 64 3.07 -12.07 -17.80
CA LYS A 64 3.36 -12.13 -19.24
C LYS A 64 2.43 -11.24 -20.06
N ASN A 65 1.16 -11.12 -19.66
CA ASN A 65 0.11 -10.52 -20.49
C ASN A 65 -0.37 -9.15 -19.99
N ALA A 66 0.10 -8.68 -18.83
CA ALA A 66 -0.29 -7.37 -18.31
C ALA A 66 0.35 -6.27 -19.19
N VAL A 67 -0.49 -5.39 -19.73
CA VAL A 67 -0.04 -4.26 -20.56
C VAL A 67 -0.20 -2.92 -19.84
N ALA A 68 -1.11 -2.84 -18.87
CA ALA A 68 -1.33 -1.63 -18.08
C ALA A 68 -2.16 -1.98 -16.83
N GLY A 69 -2.27 -1.00 -15.92
CA GLY A 69 -3.09 -1.13 -14.72
C GLY A 69 -2.29 -1.35 -13.46
N ALA A 70 -3.01 -1.50 -12.36
CA ALA A 70 -2.45 -1.51 -11.02
C ALA A 70 -2.07 -2.94 -10.58
N TYR A 71 -1.19 -3.58 -11.34
CA TYR A 71 -0.65 -4.89 -10.97
C TYR A 71 0.69 -4.76 -10.25
N HIS A 72 0.78 -5.37 -9.08
CA HIS A 72 2.02 -5.57 -8.35
C HIS A 72 1.87 -6.83 -7.50
N GLU A 73 2.86 -7.71 -7.54
CA GLU A 73 2.80 -8.97 -6.80
C GLU A 73 2.79 -8.80 -5.28
N SER A 74 3.25 -7.64 -4.79
CA SER A 74 3.25 -7.27 -3.38
C SER A 74 2.27 -6.14 -3.06
N PHE A 75 1.14 -6.09 -3.76
CA PHE A 75 0.18 -4.99 -3.62
C PHE A 75 -0.31 -4.80 -2.19
N GLY A 76 -0.61 -5.88 -1.48
CA GLY A 76 -1.04 -5.82 -0.08
C GLY A 76 0.01 -5.16 0.82
N GLU A 77 1.28 -5.45 0.61
CA GLU A 77 2.38 -4.82 1.36
C GLU A 77 2.49 -3.33 1.04
N ILE A 78 2.26 -2.95 -0.22
CA ILE A 78 2.24 -1.54 -0.61
C ILE A 78 1.13 -0.79 0.11
N VAL A 79 -0.05 -1.37 0.20
CA VAL A 79 -1.18 -0.77 0.93
C VAL A 79 -0.85 -0.61 2.42
N LYS A 80 -0.29 -1.62 3.05
CA LYS A 80 0.13 -1.56 4.45
C LYS A 80 1.19 -0.50 4.69
N SER A 81 2.17 -0.41 3.80
CA SER A 81 3.18 0.66 3.83
C SER A 81 2.54 2.05 3.78
N ARG A 82 1.53 2.21 2.94
CA ARG A 82 0.83 3.47 2.79
C ARG A 82 0.03 3.82 4.05
N PHE A 83 -0.60 2.82 4.70
CA PHE A 83 -1.25 3.03 5.99
C PHE A 83 -0.28 3.56 7.04
N MET A 84 0.91 2.97 7.13
CA MET A 84 1.92 3.42 8.10
C MET A 84 2.41 4.83 7.82
N LEU A 85 2.69 5.13 6.54
CA LEU A 85 3.08 6.47 6.13
C LEU A 85 2.00 7.49 6.49
N ASN A 86 0.75 7.18 6.21
CA ASN A 86 -0.38 8.09 6.49
C ASN A 86 -0.53 8.38 7.99
N LYS A 87 -0.26 7.40 8.85
CA LYS A 87 -0.28 7.62 10.31
C LYS A 87 0.76 8.65 10.75
N ILE A 88 1.95 8.60 10.16
CA ILE A 88 3.03 9.56 10.46
C ILE A 88 2.69 10.94 9.91
N LEU A 89 2.14 11.00 8.70
CA LEU A 89 1.79 12.26 8.03
C LEU A 89 0.65 13.03 8.71
N LYS A 90 -0.07 12.42 9.64
CA LYS A 90 -1.04 13.12 10.48
C LYS A 90 -0.36 14.06 11.47
N LEU A 91 0.92 13.85 11.73
CA LEU A 91 1.72 14.67 12.64
C LEU A 91 2.47 15.74 11.84
N ARG A 92 2.82 16.84 12.51
CA ARG A 92 3.65 17.88 11.90
C ARG A 92 5.07 17.37 11.69
N PRO A 93 5.78 17.86 10.66
CA PRO A 93 7.20 17.58 10.54
C PRO A 93 7.97 17.86 11.83
N GLY A 94 8.96 17.08 12.13
CA GLY A 94 9.73 17.18 13.36
C GLY A 94 10.48 15.88 13.68
N ASP A 95 10.94 15.80 14.91
CA ASP A 95 11.74 14.68 15.39
C ASP A 95 10.86 13.66 16.11
N TYR A 96 10.88 12.41 15.66
CA TYR A 96 10.07 11.33 16.22
C TYR A 96 10.86 10.06 16.37
N GLU A 97 10.50 9.27 17.39
CA GLU A 97 10.86 7.87 17.47
C GLU A 97 9.65 7.04 17.10
N ILE A 98 9.83 6.10 16.19
CA ILE A 98 8.76 5.20 15.75
C ILE A 98 9.13 3.78 16.19
N MET A 99 8.29 3.24 17.05
CA MET A 99 8.42 1.86 17.52
C MET A 99 7.58 0.95 16.63
N VAL A 100 8.17 -0.10 16.14
CA VAL A 100 7.56 -1.01 15.16
C VAL A 100 7.91 -2.45 15.47
N ASN A 101 6.96 -3.36 15.18
CA ASN A 101 7.18 -4.79 15.30
C ASN A 101 8.26 -5.26 14.30
N PRO A 102 9.13 -6.22 14.66
CA PRO A 102 10.13 -6.74 13.73
C PRO A 102 9.53 -7.23 12.41
N ARG A 103 8.32 -7.75 12.43
CA ARG A 103 7.62 -8.28 11.25
C ARG A 103 7.03 -7.19 10.37
N SER A 104 7.06 -5.94 10.80
CA SER A 104 6.48 -4.81 10.08
C SER A 104 7.49 -3.74 9.66
N VAL A 105 8.78 -3.98 9.91
CA VAL A 105 9.83 -3.01 9.58
C VAL A 105 9.88 -2.68 8.10
N SER A 106 9.75 -3.69 7.24
CA SER A 106 9.77 -3.47 5.79
C SER A 106 8.59 -2.66 5.30
N GLN A 107 7.42 -2.80 5.94
CA GLN A 107 6.24 -2.00 5.63
C GLN A 107 6.43 -0.54 6.02
N LEU A 108 7.02 -0.30 7.19
CA LEU A 108 7.33 1.06 7.63
C LEU A 108 8.29 1.75 6.67
N LYS A 109 9.36 1.08 6.31
CA LYS A 109 10.37 1.64 5.39
C LYS A 109 9.82 1.83 3.98
N GLY A 110 8.90 0.98 3.55
CA GLY A 110 8.41 0.94 2.19
C GLY A 110 9.39 0.28 1.23
N GLN A 111 8.94 -0.01 0.04
CA GLN A 111 9.80 -0.59 -0.99
C GLN A 111 10.96 0.37 -1.31
N GLN A 112 12.18 -0.14 -1.36
CA GLN A 112 13.40 0.65 -1.60
C GLN A 112 13.53 1.83 -0.62
N LYS A 113 13.03 1.67 0.61
CA LYS A 113 13.00 2.70 1.65
C LYS A 113 12.22 3.97 1.24
N ARG A 114 11.26 3.83 0.37
CA ARG A 114 10.48 4.96 -0.20
C ARG A 114 9.87 5.85 0.87
N ASN A 115 9.27 5.26 1.92
CA ASN A 115 8.66 6.04 3.00
C ASN A 115 9.70 6.84 3.77
N ILE A 116 10.84 6.24 4.05
CA ILE A 116 11.91 6.92 4.81
C ILE A 116 12.41 8.14 4.04
N TYR A 117 12.70 7.98 2.74
CA TYR A 117 13.18 9.10 1.92
C TYR A 117 12.12 10.20 1.78
N PHE A 118 10.85 9.80 1.59
CA PHE A 118 9.75 10.76 1.51
C PHE A 118 9.64 11.58 2.81
N LEU A 119 9.68 10.92 3.96
CA LEU A 119 9.58 11.58 5.26
C LEU A 119 10.76 12.52 5.50
N MET A 120 11.97 12.13 5.11
CA MET A 120 13.14 13.00 5.22
C MET A 120 12.97 14.27 4.39
N GLU A 121 12.49 14.15 3.15
CA GLU A 121 12.25 15.30 2.27
C GLU A 121 11.18 16.23 2.83
N GLU A 122 10.18 15.68 3.52
CA GLU A 122 9.08 16.45 4.12
C GLU A 122 9.42 17.02 5.51
N GLY A 123 10.65 16.83 5.98
CA GLY A 123 11.12 17.45 7.23
C GLY A 123 10.92 16.58 8.47
N TYR A 124 10.68 15.29 8.32
CA TYR A 124 10.59 14.36 9.44
C TYR A 124 11.95 13.73 9.71
N ASN A 125 12.41 13.83 10.95
CA ASN A 125 13.61 13.13 11.41
C ASN A 125 13.16 11.92 12.25
N ILE A 126 13.28 10.74 11.67
CA ILE A 126 12.70 9.52 12.23
C ILE A 126 13.80 8.60 12.76
N LYS A 127 13.67 8.21 14.03
CA LYS A 127 14.44 7.11 14.61
C LYS A 127 13.54 5.88 14.69
N VAL A 128 13.91 4.80 14.05
CA VAL A 128 13.16 3.55 14.07
C VAL A 128 13.67 2.65 15.19
N THR A 129 12.77 2.25 16.07
CA THR A 129 13.08 1.30 17.16
C THR A 129 12.25 0.04 16.95
N VAL A 130 12.92 -1.08 16.80
CA VAL A 130 12.28 -2.38 16.57
C VAL A 130 12.00 -3.05 17.92
N THR A 131 10.75 -3.42 18.17
CA THR A 131 10.34 -4.06 19.41
C THR A 131 9.12 -4.95 19.21
N ASP A 132 9.09 -6.09 19.86
CA ASP A 132 7.94 -6.99 19.84
C ASP A 132 6.81 -6.56 20.78
N LYS A 133 7.01 -5.48 21.53
CA LYS A 133 5.97 -4.87 22.38
C LYS A 133 4.90 -4.14 21.59
N VAL A 134 5.19 -3.82 20.33
CA VAL A 134 4.21 -3.24 19.40
C VAL A 134 3.65 -4.36 18.53
N ALA A 135 2.34 -4.41 18.39
CA ALA A 135 1.69 -5.43 17.56
C ALA A 135 2.07 -5.30 16.10
N LYS A 136 2.02 -6.43 15.37
CA LYS A 136 2.21 -6.42 13.93
C LYS A 136 1.21 -5.46 13.27
N ASP A 137 1.67 -4.73 12.28
CA ASP A 137 0.92 -3.72 11.51
C ASP A 137 0.56 -2.45 12.30
N ASP A 138 0.99 -2.32 13.56
CA ASP A 138 0.82 -1.12 14.35
C ASP A 138 2.12 -0.31 14.45
N LEU A 139 1.98 0.95 14.84
CA LEU A 139 3.08 1.84 15.15
C LEU A 139 2.84 2.52 16.48
N LYS A 140 3.92 2.77 17.22
CA LYS A 140 3.89 3.69 18.35
C LYS A 140 4.83 4.85 18.03
N ILE A 141 4.29 6.07 17.99
CA ILE A 141 5.03 7.26 17.62
C ILE A 141 5.23 8.12 18.85
N ILE A 142 6.49 8.47 19.13
CA ILE A 142 6.87 9.31 20.26
C ILE A 142 7.59 10.52 19.73
N ARG A 143 7.14 11.72 20.11
CA ARG A 143 7.81 12.95 19.75
C ARG A 143 9.11 13.08 20.55
N ARG A 144 10.17 13.46 19.88
CA ARG A 144 11.50 13.65 20.49
C ARG A 144 11.80 15.11 20.71
#